data_0d1907b099f54d9bf354d2980ea623d4
#
_entry.id   0d1907b099f54d9bf354d2980ea623d4
#
_cell.length_a   1.000
_cell.length_b   1.000
_cell.length_c   1.000
_cell.angle_alpha   90.00
_cell.angle_beta   90.00
_cell.angle_gamma   90.00
#
_symmetry.space_group_name_H-M   'P 1'
#
loop_
_entity.id
_entity.type
_entity.pdbx_description
1 polymer ?
#
loop_
_entity_poly.entity_id
_entity_poly.type
_entity_poly.pdbx_seq_one_letter_code
_entity_poly.pdbx_strand_id
1 'polypeptide(L)'
;MSTLDAAQLEHFIAEDPSGPVVMLNLLRFVPGGAARYREYIEHFGSSGINERYGVSIIYLGTGHASLVTPEAGDWDMVALVSYPSRQSFVDMVNDPDYEAFEHLRTEAIADAVLQPTIPTS
;
A
#
# COMPACT_ATOMS: atom_id res chain seq x y z
N MET A 1 12.71 -2.17 -7.80
CA MET A 1 11.31 -2.16 -7.35
C MET A 1 11.14 -3.07 -6.14
N SER A 2 10.43 -2.58 -5.14
CA SER A 2 10.22 -3.34 -3.91
C SER A 2 9.10 -4.34 -4.07
N THR A 3 9.34 -5.57 -3.65
CA THR A 3 8.34 -6.62 -3.63
C THR A 3 8.08 -7.04 -2.17
N LEU A 4 6.95 -7.70 -1.94
CA LEU A 4 6.65 -8.22 -0.62
C LEU A 4 7.66 -9.31 -0.24
N ASP A 5 8.16 -9.22 0.98
CA ASP A 5 9.04 -10.23 1.55
C ASP A 5 8.15 -11.33 2.13
N ALA A 6 8.16 -12.50 1.50
CA ALA A 6 7.27 -13.61 1.88
C ALA A 6 7.49 -14.08 3.32
N ALA A 7 8.74 -14.13 3.77
CA ALA A 7 9.04 -14.57 5.13
C ALA A 7 8.55 -13.57 6.17
N GLN A 8 8.76 -12.29 5.91
CA GLN A 8 8.27 -11.23 6.79
C GLN A 8 6.74 -11.22 6.84
N LEU A 9 6.10 -11.44 5.70
CA LEU A 9 4.64 -11.46 5.62
C LEU A 9 4.06 -12.63 6.42
N GLU A 10 4.65 -13.82 6.29
CA GLU A 10 4.23 -14.99 7.07
C GLU A 10 4.36 -14.73 8.57
N HIS A 11 5.48 -14.15 8.99
CA HIS A 11 5.72 -13.84 10.39
C HIS A 11 4.70 -12.82 10.91
N PHE A 12 4.44 -11.79 10.12
CA PHE A 12 3.48 -10.74 10.46
C PHE A 12 2.07 -11.30 10.68
N ILE A 13 1.64 -12.19 9.79
CA ILE A 13 0.31 -12.84 9.90
C ILE A 13 0.27 -13.78 11.10
N ALA A 14 1.34 -14.56 11.33
CA ALA A 14 1.38 -15.52 12.43
C ALA A 14 1.27 -14.87 13.80
N GLU A 15 1.77 -13.63 13.95
CA GLU A 15 1.70 -12.90 15.22
C GLU A 15 0.27 -12.59 15.64
N ASP A 16 -0.57 -12.14 14.71
CA ASP A 16 -1.95 -11.74 15.01
C ASP A 16 -2.76 -11.61 13.72
N PRO A 17 -3.30 -12.71 13.20
CA PRO A 17 -4.01 -12.66 11.92
C PRO A 17 -5.29 -11.81 11.96
N SER A 18 -5.90 -11.64 13.13
CA SER A 18 -7.19 -10.95 13.27
C SER A 18 -7.06 -9.48 13.64
N GLY A 19 -5.88 -9.01 14.02
CA GLY A 19 -5.69 -7.64 14.46
C GLY A 19 -5.76 -6.63 13.32
N PRO A 20 -6.33 -5.44 13.57
CA PRO A 20 -6.38 -4.40 12.55
C PRO A 20 -4.99 -3.86 12.25
N VAL A 21 -4.82 -3.34 11.03
CA VAL A 21 -3.55 -2.79 10.59
C VAL A 21 -3.78 -1.61 9.68
N VAL A 22 -2.91 -0.60 9.79
CA VAL A 22 -2.87 0.52 8.84
C VAL A 22 -1.52 0.45 8.14
N MET A 23 -1.55 0.27 6.83
CA MET A 23 -0.34 0.23 6.02
C MET A 23 0.12 1.63 5.67
N LEU A 24 1.35 1.97 6.04
CA LEU A 24 2.01 3.19 5.62
C LEU A 24 2.68 2.92 4.28
N ASN A 25 2.28 3.68 3.27
CA ASN A 25 2.90 3.64 1.94
C ASN A 25 3.65 4.93 1.70
N LEU A 26 4.95 4.82 1.46
CA LEU A 26 5.78 5.94 0.99
C LEU A 26 6.18 5.58 -0.44
N LEU A 27 5.87 6.45 -1.40
CA LEU A 27 6.00 6.13 -2.81
C LEU A 27 6.86 7.16 -3.54
N ARG A 28 7.77 6.66 -4.37
CA ARG A 28 8.54 7.46 -5.33
C ARG A 28 8.21 6.92 -6.71
N PHE A 29 7.76 7.79 -7.62
CA PHE A 29 7.27 7.37 -8.93
C PHE A 29 8.35 7.41 -9.99
N VAL A 30 8.21 6.53 -11.00
CA VAL A 30 8.94 6.67 -12.26
C VAL A 30 8.35 7.87 -13.01
N PRO A 31 9.05 8.40 -14.04
CA PRO A 31 8.47 9.45 -14.88
C PRO A 31 7.10 9.00 -15.44
N GLY A 32 6.08 9.82 -15.22
CA GLY A 32 4.71 9.47 -15.61
C GLY A 32 3.99 8.53 -14.67
N GLY A 33 4.66 8.07 -13.61
CA GLY A 33 4.10 7.06 -12.70
C GLY A 33 2.91 7.55 -11.89
N ALA A 34 2.84 8.85 -11.58
CA ALA A 34 1.73 9.39 -10.80
C ALA A 34 0.37 9.14 -11.48
N ALA A 35 0.30 9.29 -12.80
CA ALA A 35 -0.92 9.03 -13.57
C ALA A 35 -1.29 7.54 -13.52
N ARG A 36 -0.29 6.67 -13.63
CA ARG A 36 -0.49 5.22 -13.58
C ARG A 36 -0.97 4.78 -12.20
N TYR A 37 -0.41 5.36 -11.15
CA TYR A 37 -0.83 5.06 -9.78
C TYR A 37 -2.27 5.53 -9.53
N ARG A 38 -2.67 6.65 -10.14
CA ARG A 38 -4.06 7.14 -10.06
C ARG A 38 -5.02 6.14 -10.69
N GLU A 39 -4.65 5.53 -11.82
CA GLU A 39 -5.44 4.46 -12.43
C GLU A 39 -5.57 3.27 -11.47
N TYR A 40 -4.49 2.92 -10.79
CA TYR A 40 -4.50 1.86 -9.77
C TYR A 40 -5.55 2.16 -8.69
N ILE A 41 -5.54 3.38 -8.15
CA ILE A 41 -6.50 3.78 -7.13
C ILE A 41 -7.94 3.72 -7.63
N GLU A 42 -8.17 4.14 -8.88
CA GLU A 42 -9.50 4.05 -9.50
C GLU A 42 -9.99 2.61 -9.62
N HIS A 43 -9.12 1.70 -10.05
CA HIS A 43 -9.46 0.27 -10.13
C HIS A 43 -9.69 -0.33 -8.75
N PHE A 44 -8.95 0.12 -7.76
CA PHE A 44 -9.12 -0.33 -6.39
C PHE A 44 -10.56 -0.08 -5.92
N GLY A 45 -11.12 1.08 -6.25
CA GLY A 45 -12.51 1.40 -5.93
C GLY A 45 -13.52 0.72 -6.85
N SER A 46 -13.31 0.81 -8.17
CA SER A 46 -14.30 0.34 -9.16
C SER A 46 -14.41 -1.18 -9.24
N SER A 47 -13.35 -1.91 -8.88
CA SER A 47 -13.37 -3.39 -8.89
C SER A 47 -14.16 -3.99 -7.73
N GLY A 48 -14.45 -3.21 -6.70
CA GLY A 48 -15.08 -3.71 -5.49
C GLY A 48 -14.15 -4.41 -4.51
N ILE A 49 -12.84 -4.43 -4.80
CA ILE A 49 -11.85 -5.09 -3.94
C ILE A 49 -11.84 -4.48 -2.54
N ASN A 50 -11.92 -3.15 -2.46
CA ASN A 50 -11.91 -2.46 -1.18
C ASN A 50 -13.09 -2.88 -0.30
N GLU A 51 -14.29 -3.01 -0.88
CA GLU A 51 -15.47 -3.45 -0.13
C GLU A 51 -15.35 -4.91 0.29
N ARG A 52 -14.82 -5.75 -0.61
CA ARG A 52 -14.70 -7.19 -0.37
C ARG A 52 -13.87 -7.50 0.87
N TYR A 53 -12.80 -6.73 1.08
CA TYR A 53 -11.86 -6.97 2.19
C TYR A 53 -11.93 -5.91 3.29
N GLY A 54 -12.89 -5.00 3.21
CA GLY A 54 -13.06 -3.95 4.22
C GLY A 54 -11.94 -2.94 4.26
N VAL A 55 -11.35 -2.64 3.11
CA VAL A 55 -10.19 -1.76 2.99
C VAL A 55 -10.63 -0.31 2.85
N SER A 56 -9.99 0.58 3.58
CA SER A 56 -10.24 2.03 3.49
C SER A 56 -8.95 2.80 3.31
N ILE A 57 -8.91 3.66 2.30
CA ILE A 57 -7.82 4.62 2.15
C ILE A 57 -8.16 5.79 3.06
N ILE A 58 -7.47 5.91 4.20
CA ILE A 58 -7.78 6.92 5.20
C ILE A 58 -7.01 8.21 5.01
N TYR A 59 -5.95 8.18 4.22
CA TYR A 59 -5.21 9.38 3.85
C TYR A 59 -4.45 9.14 2.55
N LEU A 60 -4.44 10.15 1.69
CA LEU A 60 -3.67 10.13 0.46
C LEU A 60 -3.13 11.54 0.25
N GLY A 61 -1.83 11.72 0.27
CA GLY A 61 -1.21 13.04 0.19
C GLY A 61 -0.02 13.08 -0.73
N THR A 62 0.12 14.21 -1.42
CA THR A 62 1.29 14.49 -2.25
C THR A 62 2.44 14.93 -1.36
N GLY A 63 3.61 14.36 -1.57
CA GLY A 63 4.81 14.72 -0.81
C GLY A 63 5.34 16.08 -1.18
N HIS A 64 5.88 16.77 -0.21
CA HIS A 64 6.59 18.04 -0.38
C HIS A 64 8.03 17.83 0.05
N ALA A 65 8.90 18.78 -0.27
CA ALA A 65 10.31 18.71 0.12
C ALA A 65 10.43 18.57 1.64
N SER A 66 11.33 17.69 2.06
CA SER A 66 11.56 17.41 3.49
C SER A 66 12.09 18.64 4.21
N LEU A 67 11.58 18.88 5.42
CA LEU A 67 12.06 19.95 6.29
C LEU A 67 13.25 19.49 7.12
N VAL A 68 13.38 18.17 7.34
CA VAL A 68 14.57 17.56 7.91
C VAL A 68 15.09 16.63 6.83
N THR A 69 16.32 16.81 6.37
CA THR A 69 16.86 16.08 5.24
C THR A 69 17.12 14.63 5.57
N PRO A 70 16.35 13.68 5.05
CA PRO A 70 16.62 12.27 5.23
C PRO A 70 17.63 11.80 4.20
N GLU A 71 18.42 10.79 4.55
CA GLU A 71 19.37 10.19 3.62
C GLU A 71 18.66 9.52 2.44
N ALA A 72 17.45 9.02 2.67
CA ALA A 72 16.67 8.34 1.65
C ALA A 72 16.07 9.26 0.59
N GLY A 73 16.09 10.59 0.82
CA GLY A 73 15.50 11.57 -0.10
C GLY A 73 14.00 11.77 0.15
N ASP A 74 13.37 12.51 -0.75
CA ASP A 74 11.95 12.86 -0.61
C ASP A 74 11.05 11.81 -1.24
N TRP A 75 9.83 11.72 -0.73
CA TRP A 75 8.79 10.84 -1.26
C TRP A 75 7.75 11.65 -2.01
N ASP A 76 7.24 11.09 -3.11
CA ASP A 76 6.26 11.78 -3.97
C ASP A 76 4.84 11.69 -3.42
N MET A 77 4.53 10.60 -2.73
CA MET A 77 3.20 10.38 -2.19
C MET A 77 3.24 9.56 -0.91
N VAL A 78 2.31 9.88 -0.02
CA VAL A 78 2.08 9.13 1.21
C VAL A 78 0.64 8.63 1.19
N ALA A 79 0.44 7.36 1.50
CA ALA A 79 -0.90 6.78 1.63
C ALA A 79 -1.00 5.99 2.91
N LEU A 80 -2.11 6.13 3.61
CA LEU A 80 -2.44 5.29 4.77
C LEU A 80 -3.68 4.48 4.41
N VAL A 81 -3.54 3.17 4.45
CA VAL A 81 -4.59 2.25 4.04
C VAL A 81 -4.92 1.32 5.19
N SER A 82 -6.17 1.34 5.63
CA SER A 82 -6.66 0.58 6.78
C SER A 82 -7.24 -0.75 6.33
N TYR A 83 -6.88 -1.82 7.04
CA TYR A 83 -7.42 -3.16 6.84
C TYR A 83 -8.01 -3.65 8.15
N PRO A 84 -9.19 -4.31 8.13
CA PRO A 84 -9.82 -4.78 9.38
C PRO A 84 -9.02 -5.86 10.08
N SER A 85 -8.18 -6.59 9.35
CA SER A 85 -7.28 -7.58 9.92
C SER A 85 -6.06 -7.74 9.05
N ARG A 86 -4.98 -8.29 9.62
CA ARG A 86 -3.77 -8.61 8.85
C ARG A 86 -4.09 -9.65 7.78
N GLN A 87 -4.97 -10.59 8.10
CA GLN A 87 -5.40 -11.63 7.15
C GLN A 87 -6.10 -11.01 5.94
N SER A 88 -6.92 -9.97 6.13
CA SER A 88 -7.60 -9.27 5.02
C SER A 88 -6.61 -8.73 4.00
N PHE A 89 -5.48 -8.19 4.47
CA PHE A 89 -4.44 -7.70 3.57
C PHE A 89 -3.88 -8.83 2.69
N VAL A 90 -3.54 -9.97 3.32
CA VAL A 90 -2.99 -11.12 2.59
C VAL A 90 -4.01 -11.68 1.61
N ASP A 91 -5.26 -11.81 2.05
CA ASP A 91 -6.32 -12.33 1.17
C ASP A 91 -6.54 -11.43 -0.04
N MET A 92 -6.47 -10.11 0.18
CA MET A 92 -6.62 -9.13 -0.90
C MET A 92 -5.50 -9.26 -1.94
N VAL A 93 -4.23 -9.27 -1.50
CA VAL A 93 -3.12 -9.31 -2.46
C VAL A 93 -3.04 -10.63 -3.21
N ASN A 94 -3.66 -11.68 -2.69
CA ASN A 94 -3.72 -12.99 -3.34
C ASN A 94 -4.99 -13.19 -4.17
N ASP A 95 -5.91 -12.21 -4.16
CA ASP A 95 -7.15 -12.30 -4.94
C ASP A 95 -6.84 -12.08 -6.43
N PRO A 96 -7.29 -12.99 -7.32
CA PRO A 96 -7.06 -12.82 -8.75
C PRO A 96 -7.58 -11.50 -9.33
N ASP A 97 -8.65 -10.95 -8.75
CA ASP A 97 -9.19 -9.66 -9.20
C ASP A 97 -8.24 -8.51 -8.85
N TYR A 98 -7.52 -8.60 -7.72
CA TYR A 98 -6.49 -7.63 -7.38
C TYR A 98 -5.27 -7.81 -8.30
N GLU A 99 -4.85 -9.04 -8.52
CA GLU A 99 -3.69 -9.33 -9.37
C GLU A 99 -3.89 -8.82 -10.79
N ALA A 100 -5.14 -8.73 -11.25
CA ALA A 100 -5.46 -8.26 -12.59
C ALA A 100 -5.03 -6.80 -12.83
N PHE A 101 -4.99 -5.96 -11.78
CA PHE A 101 -4.59 -4.56 -11.93
C PHE A 101 -3.39 -4.14 -11.07
N GLU A 102 -2.78 -5.07 -10.35
CA GLU A 102 -1.62 -4.79 -9.50
C GLU A 102 -0.45 -4.19 -10.29
N HIS A 103 -0.31 -4.57 -11.56
CA HIS A 103 0.74 -4.05 -12.43
C HIS A 103 0.70 -2.53 -12.56
N LEU A 104 -0.47 -1.91 -12.41
CA LEU A 104 -0.59 -0.44 -12.46
C LEU A 104 0.21 0.19 -11.31
N ARG A 105 0.24 -0.49 -10.15
CA ARG A 105 1.03 -0.05 -9.00
C ARG A 105 2.51 -0.31 -9.22
N THR A 106 2.87 -1.53 -9.58
CA THR A 106 4.28 -1.91 -9.72
C THR A 106 4.98 -1.15 -10.84
N GLU A 107 4.30 -0.87 -11.94
CA GLU A 107 4.86 -0.10 -13.05
C GLU A 107 5.01 1.39 -12.72
N ALA A 108 4.21 1.91 -11.81
CA ALA A 108 4.22 3.32 -11.43
C ALA A 108 5.38 3.69 -10.51
N ILE A 109 5.91 2.73 -9.76
CA ILE A 109 6.75 2.97 -8.60
C ILE A 109 8.22 2.68 -8.90
N ALA A 110 9.09 3.68 -8.62
CA ALA A 110 10.54 3.51 -8.69
C ALA A 110 11.06 2.94 -7.37
N ASP A 111 10.48 3.37 -6.24
CA ASP A 111 10.88 2.93 -4.91
C ASP A 111 9.71 3.10 -3.95
N ALA A 112 9.60 2.24 -2.97
CA ALA A 112 8.48 2.26 -2.03
C ALA A 112 8.86 1.73 -0.67
N VAL A 113 8.16 2.24 0.34
CA VAL A 113 8.11 1.62 1.67
C VAL A 113 6.67 1.19 1.88
N LEU A 114 6.47 -0.05 2.27
CA LEU A 114 5.18 -0.57 2.72
C LEU A 114 5.38 -1.07 4.14
N GLN A 115 4.96 -0.27 5.09
CA GLN A 115 5.20 -0.57 6.50
C GLN A 115 3.88 -0.74 7.24
N PRO A 116 3.65 -1.94 7.81
CA PRO A 116 2.47 -2.11 8.66
C PRO A 116 2.62 -1.27 9.92
N THR A 117 1.53 -0.64 10.32
CA THR A 117 1.45 0.04 11.61
C THR A 117 0.23 -0.50 12.35
N ILE A 118 0.36 -0.64 13.67
CA ILE A 118 -0.69 -1.16 14.51
C ILE A 118 -1.32 0.04 15.23
N PRO A 119 -2.64 0.27 15.05
CA PRO A 119 -3.28 1.40 15.74
C PRO A 119 -3.10 1.31 17.24
N THR A 120 -2.76 2.45 17.85
CA THR A 120 -2.76 2.59 19.30
C THR A 120 -3.96 3.43 19.67
N SER A 121 -4.77 2.94 20.59
CA SER A 121 -6.02 3.60 20.97
C SER A 121 -5.76 4.85 21.82
#